data_8a93c66fff521a9852231919abcba01d
#
_entry.id   8a93c66fff521a9852231919abcba01d
#
_cell.length_a   1.000
_cell.length_b   1.000
_cell.length_c   1.000
_cell.angle_alpha   90.00
_cell.angle_beta   90.00
_cell.angle_gamma   90.00
#
_symmetry.space_group_name_H-M   'P 1'
#
loop_
_entity.id
_entity.type
_entity.pdbx_description
1 polymer ?
#
loop_
_entity_poly.entity_id
_entity_poly.type
_entity_poly.pdbx_seq_one_letter_code
_entity_poly.pdbx_strand_id
1 'polypeptide(L)'
;MDIPPIESGAGMKIAVCAKVVPEQARRIDPETKRLDRSGEQTLNPFDANAVEEALRLKGDDAGAEVVLVSLGPERSLDALRKALAMGADRVVLVADEAAAGSDLVASSYALAQVLEREGADLILFGQQANDSDGAVMWAAVADRLRRPLISQVAELTVSDGTLRGKRQTEFGYDVIEAPLPVAVAVSDAINEPRYPSLKGIMGAKKKPQQTLSLSDLGVDADRAGEAGSRTEVYAIGEPPPRGETQRIDDDGTGAEKIVEFLLERKAL
;
A
#
# COMPACT_ATOMS: atom_id res chain seq x y z
N MET A 1 -23.73 -8.65 -13.54
CA MET A 1 -22.95 -8.11 -14.66
C MET A 1 -21.84 -9.12 -14.86
N ASP A 2 -21.94 -9.94 -15.90
CA ASP A 2 -20.94 -10.97 -16.17
C ASP A 2 -19.65 -10.28 -16.61
N ILE A 3 -18.56 -10.52 -15.88
CA ILE A 3 -17.22 -10.06 -16.24
C ILE A 3 -16.75 -11.03 -17.33
N PRO A 4 -16.40 -10.56 -18.55
CA PRO A 4 -15.94 -11.46 -19.60
C PRO A 4 -14.62 -12.13 -19.16
N PRO A 5 -14.41 -13.39 -19.51
CA PRO A 5 -13.14 -14.07 -19.25
C PRO A 5 -12.00 -13.35 -19.99
N ILE A 6 -10.84 -13.27 -19.33
CA ILE A 6 -9.62 -12.72 -19.94
C ILE A 6 -9.27 -13.59 -21.15
N GLU A 7 -9.24 -13.01 -22.35
CA GLU A 7 -8.81 -13.73 -23.53
C GLU A 7 -7.33 -14.15 -23.38
N SER A 8 -7.08 -15.41 -23.59
CA SER A 8 -5.73 -15.99 -23.59
C SER A 8 -4.93 -15.42 -24.77
N GLY A 9 -4.21 -14.32 -24.55
CA GLY A 9 -3.42 -13.64 -25.56
C GLY A 9 -3.06 -12.18 -25.26
N ALA A 10 -3.79 -11.52 -24.38
CA ALA A 10 -3.38 -10.23 -23.82
C ALA A 10 -2.58 -10.48 -22.54
N GLY A 11 -1.38 -9.88 -22.43
CA GLY A 11 -0.58 -9.96 -21.23
C GLY A 11 -1.32 -9.41 -20.01
N MET A 12 -1.08 -9.97 -18.84
CA MET A 12 -1.74 -9.58 -17.57
C MET A 12 -1.37 -8.14 -17.17
N LYS A 13 -2.38 -7.32 -16.89
CA LYS A 13 -2.17 -5.97 -16.32
C LYS A 13 -2.23 -6.02 -14.80
N ILE A 14 -1.13 -5.63 -14.15
CA ILE A 14 -1.00 -5.58 -12.69
C ILE A 14 -0.92 -4.11 -12.25
N ALA A 15 -1.90 -3.65 -11.48
CA ALA A 15 -1.84 -2.34 -10.84
C ALA A 15 -1.30 -2.48 -9.42
N VAL A 16 -0.30 -1.69 -9.06
CA VAL A 16 0.22 -1.62 -7.69
C VAL A 16 -0.16 -0.28 -7.10
N CYS A 17 -0.98 -0.28 -6.05
CA CYS A 17 -1.27 0.91 -5.28
C CYS A 17 -0.06 1.24 -4.41
N ALA A 18 0.56 2.39 -4.70
CA ALA A 18 1.81 2.80 -4.08
C ALA A 18 1.64 4.13 -3.35
N LYS A 19 1.94 4.15 -2.07
CA LYS A 19 1.90 5.36 -1.23
C LYS A 19 3.28 5.94 -1.05
N VAL A 20 3.37 7.25 -1.08
CA VAL A 20 4.57 7.99 -0.68
C VAL A 20 4.43 8.39 0.78
N VAL A 21 5.43 8.04 1.58
CA VAL A 21 5.47 8.26 3.03
C VAL A 21 6.72 9.04 3.43
N PRO A 22 6.72 9.76 4.56
CA PRO A 22 7.93 10.36 5.10
C PRO A 22 9.00 9.30 5.37
N GLU A 23 10.24 9.55 5.00
CA GLU A 23 11.37 8.64 5.24
C GLU A 23 11.67 8.47 6.72
N GLN A 24 11.44 9.52 7.50
CA GLN A 24 11.63 9.53 8.95
C GLN A 24 10.32 9.85 9.66
N ALA A 25 10.19 9.34 10.88
CA ALA A 25 9.07 9.69 11.76
C ALA A 25 8.94 11.22 11.88
N ARG A 26 7.74 11.74 11.65
CA ARG A 26 7.41 13.16 11.67
C ARG A 26 6.42 13.46 12.78
N ARG A 27 6.40 14.72 13.18
CA ARG A 27 5.43 15.23 14.15
C ARG A 27 4.08 15.43 13.47
N ILE A 28 3.04 15.34 14.27
CA ILE A 28 1.71 15.78 13.85
C ILE A 28 1.63 17.27 14.16
N ASP A 29 1.24 18.05 13.18
CA ASP A 29 1.00 19.48 13.33
C ASP A 29 -0.21 19.72 14.26
N PRO A 30 -0.07 20.48 15.34
CA PRO A 30 -1.13 20.65 16.34
C PRO A 30 -2.32 21.45 15.82
N GLU A 31 -2.15 22.30 14.82
CA GLU A 31 -3.22 23.13 14.26
C GLU A 31 -4.01 22.35 13.21
N THR A 32 -3.32 21.76 12.26
CA THR A 32 -3.96 20.98 11.18
C THR A 32 -4.30 19.55 11.61
N LYS A 33 -3.73 19.05 12.71
CA LYS A 33 -3.85 17.66 13.20
C LYS A 33 -3.41 16.63 12.17
N ARG A 34 -2.51 17.01 11.27
CA ARG A 34 -2.00 16.18 10.17
C ARG A 34 -0.51 15.92 10.34
N LEU A 35 -0.08 14.80 9.80
CA LEU A 35 1.34 14.45 9.76
C LEU A 35 2.10 15.47 8.91
N ASP A 36 3.20 16.01 9.44
CA ASP A 36 4.13 16.85 8.67
C ASP A 36 4.80 16.02 7.57
N ARG A 37 4.58 16.44 6.33
CA ARG A 37 5.13 15.79 5.13
C ARG A 37 6.14 16.66 4.38
N SER A 38 6.66 17.71 5.02
CA SER A 38 7.58 18.67 4.39
C SER A 38 8.98 18.11 4.10
N GLY A 39 9.39 17.03 4.80
CA GLY A 39 10.72 16.43 4.65
C GLY A 39 10.84 15.46 3.48
N GLU A 40 11.96 14.75 3.46
CA GLU A 40 12.23 13.69 2.49
C GLU A 40 11.16 12.60 2.54
N GLN A 41 10.81 12.12 1.35
CA GLN A 41 9.74 11.17 1.16
C GLN A 41 10.26 9.94 0.42
N THR A 42 9.71 8.79 0.72
CA THR A 42 10.09 7.52 0.08
C THR A 42 8.85 6.72 -0.30
N LEU A 43 9.04 5.72 -1.14
CA LEU A 43 8.04 4.70 -1.38
C LEU A 43 7.79 3.92 -0.08
N ASN A 44 6.52 3.74 0.28
CA ASN A 44 6.14 2.91 1.42
C ASN A 44 6.80 1.51 1.35
N PRO A 45 7.47 1.03 2.40
CA PRO A 45 8.17 -0.26 2.38
C PRO A 45 7.27 -1.44 2.01
N PHE A 46 6.07 -1.51 2.55
CA PHE A 46 5.11 -2.58 2.21
C PHE A 46 4.66 -2.53 0.76
N ASP A 47 4.57 -1.34 0.16
CA ASP A 47 4.25 -1.21 -1.26
C ASP A 47 5.44 -1.60 -2.14
N ALA A 48 6.68 -1.45 -1.64
CA ALA A 48 7.85 -1.97 -2.34
C ALA A 48 7.80 -3.52 -2.46
N ASN A 49 7.29 -4.23 -1.44
CA ASN A 49 7.02 -5.67 -1.53
C ASN A 49 5.96 -5.97 -2.60
N ALA A 50 4.89 -5.17 -2.67
CA ALA A 50 3.86 -5.31 -3.70
C ALA A 50 4.42 -5.06 -5.12
N VAL A 51 5.29 -4.06 -5.29
CA VAL A 51 6.00 -3.82 -6.55
C VAL A 51 6.89 -5.00 -6.94
N GLU A 52 7.67 -5.53 -6.00
CA GLU A 52 8.52 -6.70 -6.25
C GLU A 52 7.70 -7.90 -6.68
N GLU A 53 6.57 -8.15 -6.03
CA GLU A 53 5.72 -9.27 -6.38
C GLU A 53 5.07 -9.10 -7.75
N ALA A 54 4.62 -7.89 -8.11
CA ALA A 54 4.15 -7.57 -9.44
C ALA A 54 5.22 -7.86 -10.51
N LEU A 55 6.47 -7.49 -10.23
CA LEU A 55 7.59 -7.73 -11.13
C LEU A 55 7.96 -9.21 -11.26
N ARG A 56 7.82 -9.99 -10.18
CA ARG A 56 8.00 -11.45 -10.21
C ARG A 56 6.93 -12.13 -11.06
N LEU A 57 5.67 -11.74 -10.88
CA LEU A 57 4.55 -12.24 -11.67
C LEU A 57 4.67 -11.89 -13.15
N LYS A 58 5.11 -10.67 -13.44
CA LYS A 58 5.39 -10.26 -14.84
C LYS A 58 6.49 -11.11 -15.45
N GLY A 59 7.57 -11.42 -14.72
CA GLY A 59 8.73 -12.18 -15.21
C GLY A 59 9.25 -11.64 -16.52
N ASP A 60 9.42 -12.54 -17.49
CA ASP A 60 9.87 -12.23 -18.86
C ASP A 60 8.71 -12.03 -19.86
N ASP A 61 7.44 -12.04 -19.38
CA ASP A 61 6.29 -11.81 -20.24
C ASP A 61 6.25 -10.35 -20.72
N ALA A 62 6.61 -10.16 -21.97
CA ALA A 62 6.61 -8.84 -22.62
C ALA A 62 5.17 -8.27 -22.81
N GLY A 63 4.15 -9.09 -22.75
CA GLY A 63 2.76 -8.66 -22.82
C GLY A 63 2.23 -8.14 -21.48
N ALA A 64 2.80 -8.55 -20.35
CA ALA A 64 2.37 -8.13 -19.04
C ALA A 64 2.85 -6.70 -18.72
N GLU A 65 1.95 -5.92 -18.07
CA GLU A 65 2.21 -4.53 -17.66
C GLU A 65 2.13 -4.37 -16.14
N VAL A 66 3.09 -3.68 -15.54
CA VAL A 66 3.05 -3.25 -14.15
C VAL A 66 2.86 -1.74 -14.08
N VAL A 67 1.69 -1.30 -13.64
CA VAL A 67 1.36 0.13 -13.47
C VAL A 67 1.29 0.50 -12.00
N LEU A 68 1.99 1.56 -11.63
CA LEU A 68 1.88 2.14 -10.29
C LEU A 68 0.71 3.12 -10.26
N VAL A 69 -0.14 3.00 -9.28
CA VAL A 69 -1.26 3.93 -9.02
C VAL A 69 -1.04 4.58 -7.67
N SER A 70 -1.09 5.90 -7.63
CA SER A 70 -0.87 6.67 -6.41
C SER A 70 -1.84 7.85 -6.31
N LEU A 71 -2.21 8.20 -5.09
CA LEU A 71 -2.96 9.41 -4.76
C LEU A 71 -2.08 10.29 -3.88
N GLY A 72 -1.77 11.49 -4.32
CA GLY A 72 -0.90 12.41 -3.57
C GLY A 72 -0.49 13.64 -4.37
N PRO A 73 0.29 14.55 -3.78
CA PRO A 73 0.76 15.75 -4.48
C PRO A 73 1.76 15.39 -5.60
N GLU A 74 1.93 16.25 -6.60
CA GLU A 74 2.83 16.02 -7.75
C GLU A 74 4.26 15.63 -7.36
N ARG A 75 4.79 16.18 -6.27
CA ARG A 75 6.13 15.82 -5.75
C ARG A 75 6.26 14.34 -5.40
N SER A 76 5.16 13.60 -5.24
CA SER A 76 5.17 12.15 -5.03
C SER A 76 5.85 11.39 -6.16
N LEU A 77 5.88 11.95 -7.37
CA LEU A 77 6.57 11.35 -8.51
C LEU A 77 8.05 11.09 -8.25
N ASP A 78 8.72 11.91 -7.44
CA ASP A 78 10.14 11.73 -7.13
C ASP A 78 10.39 10.44 -6.36
N ALA A 79 9.57 10.12 -5.38
CA ALA A 79 9.65 8.86 -4.63
C ALA A 79 9.15 7.65 -5.47
N LEU A 80 8.10 7.84 -6.27
CA LEU A 80 7.56 6.78 -7.14
C LEU A 80 8.55 6.35 -8.24
N ARG A 81 9.50 7.22 -8.62
CA ARG A 81 10.59 6.84 -9.54
C ARG A 81 11.45 5.71 -9.01
N LYS A 82 11.49 5.48 -7.69
CA LYS A 82 12.16 4.31 -7.12
C LYS A 82 11.52 3.01 -7.62
N ALA A 83 10.21 2.92 -7.62
CA ALA A 83 9.50 1.74 -8.12
C ALA A 83 9.63 1.61 -9.66
N LEU A 84 9.64 2.72 -10.41
CA LEU A 84 9.98 2.68 -11.84
C LEU A 84 11.41 2.17 -12.08
N ALA A 85 12.34 2.53 -11.21
CA ALA A 85 13.73 2.07 -11.29
C ALA A 85 13.88 0.59 -10.90
N MET A 86 12.99 0.05 -10.04
CA MET A 86 12.90 -1.39 -9.75
C MET A 86 12.44 -2.19 -10.98
N GLY A 87 11.61 -1.62 -11.85
CA GLY A 87 11.17 -2.30 -13.06
C GLY A 87 9.76 -1.97 -13.54
N ALA A 88 8.89 -1.36 -12.71
CA ALA A 88 7.53 -0.98 -13.11
C ALA A 88 7.53 -0.19 -14.42
N ASP A 89 6.47 -0.34 -15.23
CA ASP A 89 6.46 0.18 -16.60
C ASP A 89 6.07 1.65 -16.65
N ARG A 90 5.09 2.07 -15.85
CA ARG A 90 4.61 3.46 -15.79
C ARG A 90 3.98 3.81 -14.43
N VAL A 91 3.67 5.09 -14.25
CA VAL A 91 2.97 5.64 -13.09
C VAL A 91 1.71 6.38 -13.55
N VAL A 92 0.63 6.19 -12.81
CA VAL A 92 -0.56 7.05 -12.83
C VAL A 92 -0.69 7.67 -11.44
N LEU A 93 -0.48 8.97 -11.36
CA LEU A 93 -0.62 9.75 -10.13
C LEU A 93 -1.93 10.54 -10.19
N VAL A 94 -2.80 10.35 -9.22
CA VAL A 94 -3.93 11.24 -8.99
C VAL A 94 -3.42 12.39 -8.10
N ALA A 95 -3.32 13.59 -8.69
CA ALA A 95 -2.85 14.77 -7.98
C ALA A 95 -3.85 15.93 -8.18
N ASP A 96 -4.47 16.30 -7.07
CA ASP A 96 -5.43 17.39 -7.03
C ASP A 96 -5.45 17.99 -5.62
N GLU A 97 -5.40 19.29 -5.51
CA GLU A 97 -5.47 20.00 -4.21
C GLU A 97 -6.80 19.70 -3.48
N ALA A 98 -7.87 19.51 -4.24
CA ALA A 98 -9.17 19.15 -3.67
C ALA A 98 -9.17 17.77 -3.00
N ALA A 99 -8.18 16.90 -3.25
CA ALA A 99 -8.00 15.63 -2.55
C ALA A 99 -7.34 15.78 -1.18
N ALA A 100 -6.81 16.95 -0.85
CA ALA A 100 -6.12 17.16 0.43
C ALA A 100 -7.10 16.97 1.60
N GLY A 101 -6.65 16.21 2.62
CA GLY A 101 -7.49 15.88 3.77
C GLY A 101 -8.45 14.72 3.58
N SER A 102 -8.39 14.03 2.44
CA SER A 102 -9.17 12.80 2.25
C SER A 102 -8.82 11.75 3.30
N ASP A 103 -9.86 11.25 3.96
CA ASP A 103 -9.78 10.06 4.82
C ASP A 103 -9.80 8.76 3.99
N LEU A 104 -9.99 7.62 4.68
CA LEU A 104 -10.13 6.32 4.03
C LEU A 104 -11.27 6.29 3.00
N VAL A 105 -12.43 6.90 3.32
CA VAL A 105 -13.63 6.84 2.47
C VAL A 105 -13.40 7.64 1.18
N ALA A 106 -12.93 8.87 1.31
CA ALA A 106 -12.67 9.74 0.16
C ALA A 106 -11.49 9.22 -0.68
N SER A 107 -10.38 8.79 -0.04
CA SER A 107 -9.21 8.24 -0.74
C SER A 107 -9.52 6.95 -1.49
N SER A 108 -10.26 6.02 -0.86
CA SER A 108 -10.64 4.76 -1.53
C SER A 108 -11.56 4.99 -2.72
N TYR A 109 -12.40 6.02 -2.68
CA TYR A 109 -13.26 6.38 -3.82
C TYR A 109 -12.43 6.86 -5.01
N ALA A 110 -11.52 7.80 -4.80
CA ALA A 110 -10.63 8.29 -5.87
C ALA A 110 -9.75 7.17 -6.44
N LEU A 111 -9.18 6.32 -5.58
CA LEU A 111 -8.38 5.17 -6.00
C LEU A 111 -9.20 4.15 -6.80
N ALA A 112 -10.45 3.88 -6.41
CA ALA A 112 -11.31 2.98 -7.15
C ALA A 112 -11.59 3.49 -8.57
N GLN A 113 -11.83 4.80 -8.75
CA GLN A 113 -12.08 5.39 -10.07
C GLN A 113 -10.87 5.23 -11.01
N VAL A 114 -9.67 5.50 -10.54
CA VAL A 114 -8.48 5.34 -11.37
C VAL A 114 -8.18 3.87 -11.66
N LEU A 115 -8.39 2.97 -10.71
CA LEU A 115 -8.18 1.53 -10.90
C LEU A 115 -9.20 0.90 -11.84
N GLU A 116 -10.45 1.36 -11.81
CA GLU A 116 -11.48 0.95 -12.75
C GLU A 116 -11.15 1.40 -14.17
N ARG A 117 -10.69 2.65 -14.33
CA ARG A 117 -10.21 3.18 -15.62
C ARG A 117 -9.00 2.40 -16.14
N GLU A 118 -8.09 1.98 -15.26
CA GLU A 118 -6.95 1.16 -15.64
C GLU A 118 -7.33 -0.23 -16.10
N GLY A 119 -8.43 -0.79 -15.61
CA GLY A 119 -8.91 -2.11 -15.98
C GLY A 119 -7.91 -3.22 -15.67
N ALA A 120 -7.21 -3.13 -14.52
CA ALA A 120 -6.20 -4.11 -14.15
C ALA A 120 -6.83 -5.47 -13.76
N ASP A 121 -6.17 -6.56 -14.16
CA ASP A 121 -6.55 -7.93 -13.82
C ASP A 121 -6.23 -8.26 -12.36
N LEU A 122 -5.10 -7.74 -11.90
CA LEU A 122 -4.62 -7.90 -10.53
C LEU A 122 -4.30 -6.54 -9.92
N ILE A 123 -4.84 -6.28 -8.73
CA ILE A 123 -4.50 -5.08 -7.95
C ILE A 123 -3.72 -5.51 -6.72
N LEU A 124 -2.49 -5.03 -6.59
CA LEU A 124 -1.65 -5.29 -5.43
C LEU A 124 -1.55 -4.06 -4.53
N PHE A 125 -1.61 -4.30 -3.23
CA PHE A 125 -1.37 -3.34 -2.16
C PHE A 125 -0.31 -3.90 -1.22
N GLY A 126 0.48 -3.04 -0.61
CA GLY A 126 1.14 -3.37 0.64
C GLY A 126 0.11 -3.51 1.76
N GLN A 127 0.40 -4.33 2.74
CA GLN A 127 -0.50 -4.61 3.87
C GLN A 127 -0.94 -3.32 4.58
N GLN A 128 -0.03 -2.38 4.76
CA GLN A 128 -0.26 -1.13 5.48
C GLN A 128 0.69 -0.02 5.03
N ALA A 129 0.45 1.20 5.47
CA ALA A 129 1.36 2.32 5.24
C ALA A 129 2.13 2.64 6.52
N ASN A 130 3.44 2.78 6.40
CA ASN A 130 4.37 3.01 7.52
C ASN A 130 4.12 4.32 8.29
N ASP A 131 3.31 5.23 7.74
CA ASP A 131 2.99 6.52 8.33
C ASP A 131 1.62 6.58 9.03
N SER A 132 0.78 5.55 8.85
CA SER A 132 -0.60 5.58 9.34
C SER A 132 -1.14 4.25 9.83
N ASP A 133 -0.47 3.13 9.53
CA ASP A 133 -0.81 1.75 9.94
C ASP A 133 -2.30 1.38 9.78
N GLY A 134 -3.01 2.03 8.85
CA GLY A 134 -4.46 1.87 8.71
C GLY A 134 -4.91 0.47 8.30
N ALA A 135 -4.10 -0.28 7.53
CA ALA A 135 -4.28 -1.69 7.13
C ALA A 135 -5.69 -2.06 6.63
N VAL A 136 -6.38 -1.15 5.92
CA VAL A 136 -7.76 -1.35 5.48
C VAL A 136 -8.07 -0.71 4.11
N MET A 137 -7.16 0.08 3.55
CA MET A 137 -7.37 0.75 2.25
C MET A 137 -7.71 -0.25 1.13
N TRP A 138 -7.00 -1.36 1.11
CA TRP A 138 -7.20 -2.44 0.15
C TRP A 138 -8.62 -3.05 0.23
N ALA A 139 -9.19 -3.18 1.44
CA ALA A 139 -10.56 -3.66 1.63
C ALA A 139 -11.59 -2.65 1.11
N ALA A 140 -11.41 -1.37 1.42
CA ALA A 140 -12.31 -0.31 0.97
C ALA A 140 -12.30 -0.16 -0.56
N VAL A 141 -11.14 -0.31 -1.20
CA VAL A 141 -11.02 -0.25 -2.66
C VAL A 141 -11.62 -1.50 -3.31
N ALA A 142 -11.33 -2.70 -2.79
CA ALA A 142 -11.87 -3.95 -3.31
C ALA A 142 -13.41 -3.99 -3.24
N ASP A 143 -14.01 -3.54 -2.13
CA ASP A 143 -15.45 -3.42 -1.95
C ASP A 143 -16.07 -2.49 -3.01
N ARG A 144 -15.48 -1.30 -3.22
CA ARG A 144 -15.96 -0.35 -4.25
C ARG A 144 -15.90 -0.92 -5.66
N LEU A 145 -14.87 -1.67 -5.97
CA LEU A 145 -14.69 -2.33 -7.26
C LEU A 145 -15.47 -3.65 -7.38
N ARG A 146 -16.10 -4.10 -6.28
CA ARG A 146 -16.78 -5.41 -6.17
C ARG A 146 -15.90 -6.56 -6.60
N ARG A 147 -14.63 -6.52 -6.19
CA ARG A 147 -13.63 -7.55 -6.52
C ARG A 147 -13.37 -8.45 -5.31
N PRO A 148 -13.11 -9.75 -5.52
CA PRO A 148 -12.55 -10.59 -4.48
C PRO A 148 -11.29 -9.96 -3.89
N LEU A 149 -11.05 -10.25 -2.61
CA LEU A 149 -9.89 -9.74 -1.89
C LEU A 149 -9.24 -10.85 -1.06
N ILE A 150 -7.91 -10.95 -1.15
CA ILE A 150 -7.10 -11.76 -0.24
C ILE A 150 -6.08 -10.83 0.43
N SER A 151 -6.12 -10.77 1.76
CA SER A 151 -5.21 -9.91 2.55
C SER A 151 -4.12 -10.72 3.25
N GLN A 152 -3.05 -10.04 3.67
CA GLN A 152 -1.93 -10.61 4.42
C GLN A 152 -1.27 -11.80 3.71
N VAL A 153 -1.12 -11.68 2.40
CA VAL A 153 -0.60 -12.75 1.55
C VAL A 153 0.93 -12.82 1.67
N ALA A 154 1.44 -13.97 2.08
CA ALA A 154 2.87 -14.26 2.21
C ALA A 154 3.43 -15.07 1.02
N GLU A 155 2.59 -15.70 0.23
CA GLU A 155 2.94 -16.39 -1.01
C GLU A 155 1.75 -16.29 -1.97
N LEU A 156 2.00 -16.06 -3.25
CA LEU A 156 0.95 -16.09 -4.25
C LEU A 156 1.42 -16.68 -5.59
N THR A 157 0.48 -17.26 -6.31
CA THR A 157 0.66 -17.75 -7.68
C THR A 157 -0.56 -17.42 -8.51
N VAL A 158 -0.38 -17.23 -9.81
CA VAL A 158 -1.47 -17.04 -10.77
C VAL A 158 -1.35 -18.11 -11.85
N SER A 159 -2.43 -18.85 -12.09
CA SER A 159 -2.52 -19.87 -13.14
C SER A 159 -3.94 -19.96 -13.63
N ASP A 160 -4.12 -20.08 -14.95
CA ASP A 160 -5.41 -20.31 -15.58
C ASP A 160 -6.54 -19.36 -15.12
N GLY A 161 -6.20 -18.07 -15.01
CA GLY A 161 -7.15 -17.03 -14.59
C GLY A 161 -7.54 -17.08 -13.10
N THR A 162 -6.83 -17.88 -12.30
CA THR A 162 -7.06 -18.02 -10.85
C THR A 162 -5.82 -17.63 -10.08
N LEU A 163 -5.99 -16.79 -9.07
CA LEU A 163 -4.96 -16.47 -8.09
C LEU A 163 -5.12 -17.38 -6.87
N ARG A 164 -4.04 -17.98 -6.45
CA ARG A 164 -3.92 -18.75 -5.21
C ARG A 164 -2.99 -18.02 -4.27
N GLY A 165 -3.52 -17.61 -3.10
CA GLY A 165 -2.80 -16.87 -2.07
C GLY A 165 -2.68 -17.67 -0.78
N LYS A 166 -1.50 -17.64 -0.15
CA LYS A 166 -1.28 -18.16 1.20
C LYS A 166 -1.33 -16.99 2.17
N ARG A 167 -2.43 -16.89 2.87
CA ARG A 167 -2.72 -15.83 3.83
C ARG A 167 -2.17 -16.19 5.20
N GLN A 168 -1.41 -15.29 5.79
CA GLN A 168 -0.93 -15.43 7.17
C GLN A 168 -2.04 -15.07 8.16
N THR A 169 -2.19 -15.88 9.22
CA THR A 169 -3.13 -15.64 10.33
C THR A 169 -2.42 -15.86 11.66
N GLU A 170 -3.05 -15.52 12.77
CA GLU A 170 -2.52 -15.77 14.12
C GLU A 170 -2.37 -17.29 14.43
N PHE A 171 -3.11 -18.13 13.73
CA PHE A 171 -3.12 -19.58 13.97
C PHE A 171 -2.37 -20.38 12.90
N GLY A 172 -1.74 -19.72 11.93
CA GLY A 172 -1.02 -20.36 10.84
C GLY A 172 -1.33 -19.72 9.49
N TYR A 173 -1.60 -20.54 8.48
CA TYR A 173 -1.84 -20.07 7.12
C TYR A 173 -3.12 -20.66 6.54
N ASP A 174 -3.90 -19.79 5.88
CA ASP A 174 -5.01 -20.19 5.02
C ASP A 174 -4.57 -20.16 3.56
N VAL A 175 -4.98 -21.15 2.78
CA VAL A 175 -4.80 -21.12 1.32
C VAL A 175 -6.14 -20.78 0.70
N ILE A 176 -6.18 -19.66 -0.02
CA ILE A 176 -7.40 -19.10 -0.60
C ILE A 176 -7.19 -18.95 -2.09
N GLU A 177 -8.21 -19.30 -2.86
CA GLU A 177 -8.24 -19.12 -4.31
C GLU A 177 -9.34 -18.13 -4.70
N ALA A 178 -9.04 -17.30 -5.69
CA ALA A 178 -9.98 -16.34 -6.24
C ALA A 178 -9.77 -16.19 -7.75
N PRO A 179 -10.83 -16.05 -8.54
CA PRO A 179 -10.72 -15.75 -9.97
C PRO A 179 -10.22 -14.32 -10.18
N LEU A 180 -9.47 -14.09 -11.28
CA LEU A 180 -9.21 -12.75 -11.77
C LEU A 180 -10.50 -12.13 -12.36
N PRO A 181 -10.71 -10.81 -12.24
CA PRO A 181 -9.84 -9.84 -11.60
C PRO A 181 -9.98 -9.84 -10.08
N VAL A 182 -8.86 -9.68 -9.36
CA VAL A 182 -8.76 -9.78 -7.89
C VAL A 182 -7.90 -8.68 -7.28
N ALA A 183 -8.18 -8.31 -6.03
CA ALA A 183 -7.32 -7.44 -5.23
C ALA A 183 -6.58 -8.27 -4.17
N VAL A 184 -5.33 -7.93 -3.90
CA VAL A 184 -4.47 -8.62 -2.93
C VAL A 184 -3.70 -7.61 -2.11
N ALA A 185 -3.66 -7.80 -0.79
CA ALA A 185 -2.74 -7.09 0.08
C ALA A 185 -1.64 -8.04 0.55
N VAL A 186 -0.42 -7.74 0.14
CA VAL A 186 0.75 -8.57 0.47
C VAL A 186 1.37 -8.17 1.79
N SER A 187 1.83 -9.14 2.56
CA SER A 187 2.65 -8.89 3.75
C SER A 187 4.12 -8.66 3.36
N ASP A 188 4.92 -8.15 4.27
CA ASP A 188 6.37 -8.01 4.12
C ASP A 188 7.11 -9.36 4.08
N ALA A 189 6.46 -10.44 4.56
CA ALA A 189 7.01 -11.79 4.48
C ALA A 189 6.98 -12.40 3.07
N ILE A 190 6.31 -11.76 2.08
CA ILE A 190 6.14 -12.32 0.74
C ILE A 190 7.44 -12.35 -0.05
N ASN A 191 8.29 -11.36 0.11
CA ASN A 191 9.54 -11.22 -0.61
C ASN A 191 10.47 -10.18 0.02
N GLU A 192 11.71 -10.13 -0.48
CA GLU A 192 12.63 -9.03 -0.26
C GLU A 192 12.68 -8.18 -1.54
N PRO A 193 12.30 -6.88 -1.49
CA PRO A 193 12.30 -6.03 -2.67
C PRO A 193 13.70 -5.85 -3.27
N ARG A 194 13.82 -5.99 -4.59
CA ARG A 194 15.09 -5.77 -5.30
C ARG A 194 15.57 -4.33 -5.21
N TYR A 195 16.86 -4.16 -5.14
CA TYR A 195 17.47 -2.84 -5.32
C TYR A 195 17.43 -2.44 -6.81
N PRO A 196 17.10 -1.17 -7.12
CA PRO A 196 17.16 -0.68 -8.49
C PRO A 196 18.55 -0.82 -9.09
N SER A 197 18.65 -1.36 -10.30
CA SER A 197 19.91 -1.39 -11.04
C SER A 197 20.28 0.01 -11.54
N LEU A 198 21.57 0.25 -11.82
CA LEU A 198 22.03 1.53 -12.37
C LEU A 198 21.29 1.89 -13.68
N LYS A 199 21.06 0.90 -14.54
CA LYS A 199 20.28 1.04 -15.78
C LYS A 199 18.82 1.42 -15.46
N GLY A 200 18.21 0.80 -14.43
CA GLY A 200 16.86 1.10 -13.97
C GLY A 200 16.75 2.54 -13.49
N ILE A 201 17.70 3.01 -12.67
CA ILE A 201 17.72 4.39 -12.15
C ILE A 201 17.81 5.39 -13.31
N MET A 202 18.73 5.16 -14.28
CA MET A 202 18.89 6.03 -15.46
C MET A 202 17.66 6.00 -16.38
N GLY A 203 16.99 4.86 -16.50
CA GLY A 203 15.80 4.66 -17.33
C GLY A 203 14.51 5.20 -16.73
N ALA A 204 14.39 5.24 -15.40
CA ALA A 204 13.15 5.57 -14.70
C ALA A 204 12.53 6.92 -15.10
N LYS A 205 13.36 7.93 -15.34
CA LYS A 205 12.90 9.27 -15.77
C LYS A 205 12.26 9.29 -17.16
N LYS A 206 12.56 8.28 -18.00
CA LYS A 206 12.03 8.18 -19.36
C LYS A 206 10.74 7.37 -19.45
N LYS A 207 10.40 6.63 -18.38
CA LYS A 207 9.18 5.84 -18.33
C LYS A 207 7.95 6.75 -18.26
N PRO A 208 6.80 6.34 -18.84
CA PRO A 208 5.58 7.14 -18.82
C PRO A 208 5.14 7.47 -17.41
N GLN A 209 4.82 8.73 -17.16
CA GLN A 209 4.28 9.26 -15.91
C GLN A 209 3.07 10.11 -16.27
N GLN A 210 1.91 9.68 -15.84
CA GLN A 210 0.65 10.39 -16.09
C GLN A 210 0.15 10.98 -14.78
N THR A 211 -0.19 12.26 -14.79
CA THR A 211 -0.89 12.92 -13.71
C THR A 211 -2.34 13.16 -14.12
N LEU A 212 -3.27 12.81 -13.23
CA LEU A 212 -4.70 13.00 -13.41
C LEU A 212 -5.25 13.84 -12.27
N SER A 213 -6.19 14.72 -12.58
CA SER A 213 -7.02 15.41 -11.58
C SER A 213 -8.21 14.53 -11.16
N LEU A 214 -8.91 14.93 -10.11
CA LEU A 214 -10.17 14.30 -9.73
C LEU A 214 -11.23 14.43 -10.83
N SER A 215 -11.26 15.56 -11.52
CA SER A 215 -12.18 15.81 -12.64
C SER A 215 -11.91 14.90 -13.84
N ASP A 216 -10.65 14.55 -14.13
CA ASP A 216 -10.28 13.59 -15.19
C ASP A 216 -10.82 12.17 -14.91
N LEU A 217 -11.12 11.90 -13.65
CA LEU A 217 -11.67 10.62 -13.16
C LEU A 217 -13.18 10.67 -12.94
N GLY A 218 -13.84 11.81 -13.17
CA GLY A 218 -15.26 12.00 -12.86
C GLY A 218 -15.56 11.96 -11.36
N VAL A 219 -14.58 12.30 -10.52
CA VAL A 219 -14.75 12.37 -9.06
C VAL A 219 -15.24 13.77 -8.71
N ASP A 220 -16.42 13.86 -8.11
CA ASP A 220 -16.96 15.11 -7.61
C ASP A 220 -16.14 15.64 -6.42
N ALA A 221 -15.89 16.95 -6.39
CA ALA A 221 -15.08 17.58 -5.35
C ALA A 221 -15.67 17.43 -3.94
N ASP A 222 -16.98 17.31 -3.81
CA ASP A 222 -17.70 17.07 -2.54
C ASP A 222 -17.52 15.64 -1.99
N ARG A 223 -16.97 14.73 -2.81
CA ARG A 223 -16.66 13.34 -2.43
C ARG A 223 -15.17 13.10 -2.21
N ALA A 224 -14.36 14.13 -2.29
CA ALA A 224 -12.92 14.11 -2.07
C ALA A 224 -12.52 15.09 -0.95
N GLY A 225 -11.27 15.06 -0.51
CA GLY A 225 -10.74 15.94 0.50
C GLY A 225 -11.50 15.86 1.82
N GLU A 226 -11.52 16.95 2.54
CA GLU A 226 -12.27 17.07 3.79
C GLU A 226 -13.78 16.95 3.59
N ALA A 227 -14.32 17.49 2.48
CA ALA A 227 -15.75 17.43 2.19
C ALA A 227 -16.25 15.99 2.00
N GLY A 228 -15.44 15.13 1.36
CA GLY A 228 -15.76 13.72 1.14
C GLY A 228 -15.43 12.82 2.32
N SER A 229 -14.69 13.30 3.31
CA SER A 229 -14.26 12.53 4.49
C SER A 229 -15.42 12.26 5.44
N ARG A 230 -15.37 11.12 6.12
CA ARG A 230 -16.31 10.68 7.16
C ARG A 230 -15.67 10.56 8.52
N THR A 231 -14.38 10.89 8.60
CA THR A 231 -13.57 10.90 9.82
C THR A 231 -13.03 12.29 10.05
N GLU A 232 -13.12 12.77 11.30
CA GLU A 232 -12.51 14.01 11.76
C GLU A 232 -11.60 13.71 12.93
N VAL A 233 -10.36 14.23 12.90
CA VAL A 233 -9.47 14.15 14.04
C VAL A 233 -9.90 15.22 15.06
N TYR A 234 -10.57 14.80 16.10
CA TYR A 234 -11.13 15.70 17.10
C TYR A 234 -10.08 16.35 17.97
N ALA A 235 -9.14 15.55 18.49
CA ALA A 235 -8.05 16.02 19.33
C ALA A 235 -6.80 15.16 19.10
N ILE A 236 -5.64 15.77 19.32
CA ILE A 236 -4.36 15.09 19.45
C ILE A 236 -3.76 15.44 20.80
N GLY A 237 -2.97 14.54 21.35
CA GLY A 237 -2.27 14.76 22.61
C GLY A 237 -0.95 13.99 22.63
N GLU A 238 -0.05 14.43 23.47
CA GLU A 238 1.17 13.66 23.69
C GLU A 238 0.85 12.41 24.52
N PRO A 239 1.51 11.27 24.24
CA PRO A 239 1.36 10.09 25.08
C PRO A 239 1.88 10.41 26.49
N PRO A 240 1.33 9.76 27.52
CA PRO A 240 1.83 9.95 28.88
C PRO A 240 3.33 9.63 28.93
N PRO A 241 4.08 10.35 29.76
CA PRO A 241 5.50 10.08 29.91
C PRO A 241 5.71 8.62 30.31
N ARG A 242 6.72 8.00 29.73
CA ARG A 242 7.11 6.63 30.11
C ARG A 242 7.42 6.64 31.61
N GLY A 243 6.91 5.66 32.34
CA GLY A 243 7.27 5.45 33.73
C GLY A 243 8.78 5.16 33.90
N GLU A 244 9.25 5.06 35.13
CA GLU A 244 10.63 4.74 35.42
C GLU A 244 11.03 3.42 34.74
N THR A 245 12.18 3.45 34.05
CA THR A 245 12.73 2.25 33.43
C THR A 245 13.30 1.35 34.53
N GLN A 246 12.77 0.18 34.68
CA GLN A 246 13.36 -0.84 35.55
C GLN A 246 14.54 -1.49 34.82
N ARG A 247 15.74 -1.32 35.38
CA ARG A 247 16.93 -1.99 34.88
C ARG A 247 17.15 -3.28 35.66
N ILE A 248 17.25 -4.39 35.00
CA ILE A 248 17.56 -5.70 35.57
C ILE A 248 18.95 -6.08 35.11
N ASP A 249 19.91 -6.14 36.05
CA ASP A 249 21.22 -6.68 35.77
C ASP A 249 21.15 -8.21 35.85
N ASP A 250 21.72 -8.89 34.84
CA ASP A 250 21.73 -10.33 34.79
C ASP A 250 22.81 -10.91 35.69
N ASP A 251 22.38 -11.44 36.83
CA ASP A 251 23.18 -12.17 37.79
C ASP A 251 23.06 -13.71 37.65
N GLY A 252 22.54 -14.17 36.52
CA GLY A 252 22.15 -15.57 36.23
C GLY A 252 20.66 -15.85 36.46
N THR A 253 19.89 -14.89 37.00
CA THR A 253 18.43 -14.97 37.21
C THR A 253 17.66 -13.97 36.37
N GLY A 254 18.29 -13.31 35.40
CA GLY A 254 17.69 -12.25 34.60
C GLY A 254 16.46 -12.71 33.81
N ALA A 255 16.49 -13.92 33.28
CA ALA A 255 15.37 -14.51 32.55
C ALA A 255 14.13 -14.71 33.44
N GLU A 256 14.34 -15.23 34.66
CA GLU A 256 13.25 -15.44 35.64
C GLU A 256 12.61 -14.10 36.05
N LYS A 257 13.44 -13.09 36.34
CA LYS A 257 12.97 -11.73 36.69
C LYS A 257 12.19 -11.08 35.56
N ILE A 258 12.57 -11.31 34.28
CA ILE A 258 11.83 -10.78 33.13
C ILE A 258 10.46 -11.46 33.04
N VAL A 259 10.40 -12.78 33.21
CA VAL A 259 9.12 -13.53 33.19
C VAL A 259 8.21 -13.06 34.32
N GLU A 260 8.72 -12.92 35.55
CA GLU A 260 7.96 -12.40 36.70
C GLU A 260 7.41 -10.98 36.39
N PHE A 261 8.25 -10.10 35.86
CA PHE A 261 7.84 -8.75 35.47
C PHE A 261 6.72 -8.75 34.43
N LEU A 262 6.77 -9.63 33.42
CA LEU A 262 5.75 -9.73 32.38
C LEU A 262 4.44 -10.31 32.94
N LEU A 263 4.53 -11.31 33.83
CA LEU A 263 3.35 -11.88 34.51
C LEU A 263 2.66 -10.85 35.42
N GLU A 264 3.40 -10.09 36.21
CA GLU A 264 2.85 -9.01 37.04
C GLU A 264 2.09 -7.97 36.22
N ARG A 265 2.58 -7.70 35.01
CA ARG A 265 1.97 -6.75 34.08
C ARG A 265 0.87 -7.35 33.20
N LYS A 266 0.57 -8.64 33.36
CA LYS A 266 -0.39 -9.38 32.52
C LYS A 266 -0.08 -9.28 31.03
N ALA A 267 1.22 -9.29 30.71
CA ALA A 267 1.73 -9.23 29.33
C ALA A 267 2.07 -10.63 28.80
N LEU A 268 1.94 -11.65 29.62
CA LEU A 268 1.99 -13.10 29.31
C LEU A 268 0.70 -13.73 29.80
#